data_ad296c49662784beeb74c281aa7e3a3c
#
_entry.id   ad296c49662784beeb74c281aa7e3a3c
#
_cell.length_a   1.000
_cell.length_b   1.000
_cell.length_c   1.000
_cell.angle_alpha   90.00
_cell.angle_beta   90.00
_cell.angle_gamma   90.00
#
_symmetry.space_group_name_H-M   'P 1'
#
loop_
_entity.id
_entity.type
_entity.pdbx_description
1 polymer ?
#
loop_
_entity_poly.entity_id
_entity_poly.type
_entity_poly.pdbx_seq_one_letter_code
_entity_poly.pdbx_strand_id
1 'polypeptide(L)'
;MPGNEQYPGAKRRPGSKKGPTKGSGGQRRKGLEGKGPTPRAENRVGHPKARAKARAESRAAQPTRAKQLEKIKRRFDVPEDHEILCGRNAVAEAAYASVPISRVFMAVSAQSDDRLGAVVRRAALLGAPVLETTKLDLDALTDSATHQGVAIEVPAYEYTTARDLLERARALGHTPLLVALDQVTDPHNLGAVLRSAGAFGADGVIIPERRSVGVNATVWKVSAGAAARVRVARETNLVRALEQLKKEGCFVVGLDGSGSTAVEDLTLADSPLVLVTGAEGAGLSRLVRETCDVLASVPISRSVESLNAAVATGISLYEVDRLRRRAAANGS
;
A
#
# COMPACT_ATOMS: atom_id res chain seq x y z
N MET A 1 -66.13 8.53 8.58
CA MET A 1 -67.31 7.75 8.28
C MET A 1 -67.62 7.93 6.81
N PRO A 2 -67.78 6.94 5.98
CA PRO A 2 -68.30 5.58 6.02
C PRO A 2 -67.28 4.56 5.49
N GLY A 3 -67.36 3.27 5.51
CA GLY A 3 -68.45 2.32 5.56
C GLY A 3 -67.79 1.02 5.05
N ASN A 4 -67.93 -0.02 5.86
CA ASN A 4 -67.35 -1.36 5.65
C ASN A 4 -68.21 -2.10 4.60
N GLU A 5 -67.72 -2.35 3.38
CA GLU A 5 -68.40 -3.23 2.42
C GLU A 5 -67.89 -4.66 2.56
N GLN A 6 -68.83 -5.49 3.07
CA GLN A 6 -68.72 -6.94 3.18
C GLN A 6 -68.66 -7.60 1.78
N TYR A 7 -67.62 -8.37 1.49
CA TYR A 7 -67.64 -9.29 0.34
C TYR A 7 -68.59 -10.46 0.55
N PRO A 8 -69.46 -10.78 -0.39
CA PRO A 8 -70.45 -11.87 -0.27
C PRO A 8 -69.74 -13.23 -0.31
N GLY A 9 -69.97 -14.03 0.68
CA GLY A 9 -69.46 -15.38 0.81
C GLY A 9 -69.83 -16.28 -0.38
N ALA A 10 -68.85 -17.05 -0.82
CA ALA A 10 -68.99 -18.02 -1.92
C ALA A 10 -70.09 -19.07 -1.56
N LYS A 11 -71.19 -19.08 -2.32
CA LYS A 11 -72.21 -20.07 -2.26
C LYS A 11 -71.70 -21.46 -2.64
N ARG A 12 -71.66 -22.39 -1.72
CA ARG A 12 -71.43 -23.82 -1.98
C ARG A 12 -72.38 -24.35 -3.00
N ARG A 13 -71.87 -24.96 -4.11
CA ARG A 13 -72.70 -25.74 -5.07
C ARG A 13 -73.24 -26.99 -4.33
N PRO A 14 -74.55 -27.26 -4.32
CA PRO A 14 -75.07 -28.51 -3.86
C PRO A 14 -74.83 -29.60 -4.89
N GLY A 15 -74.24 -30.71 -4.48
CA GLY A 15 -74.24 -31.91 -5.31
C GLY A 15 -72.90 -32.67 -5.50
N SER A 16 -71.93 -32.51 -4.65
CA SER A 16 -70.82 -33.45 -4.60
C SER A 16 -71.02 -34.43 -3.42
N LYS A 17 -71.75 -35.50 -3.65
CA LYS A 17 -71.73 -36.68 -2.80
C LYS A 17 -70.31 -37.31 -2.91
N LYS A 18 -69.45 -37.01 -1.98
CA LYS A 18 -68.27 -37.86 -1.73
C LYS A 18 -68.83 -39.20 -1.24
N GLY A 19 -68.81 -40.18 -2.12
CA GLY A 19 -69.00 -41.56 -1.72
C GLY A 19 -68.01 -41.93 -0.60
N PRO A 20 -68.34 -42.92 0.21
CA PRO A 20 -67.50 -43.33 1.31
C PRO A 20 -66.14 -43.65 0.73
N THR A 21 -65.14 -42.96 1.24
CA THR A 21 -63.75 -43.29 0.94
C THR A 21 -63.52 -44.71 1.39
N LYS A 22 -63.49 -45.63 0.46
CA LYS A 22 -63.06 -47.01 0.74
C LYS A 22 -61.72 -46.91 1.39
N GLY A 23 -61.67 -47.11 2.68
CA GLY A 23 -60.45 -47.26 3.40
C GLY A 23 -59.67 -48.38 2.72
N SER A 24 -58.43 -48.15 2.42
CA SER A 24 -57.49 -49.17 1.89
C SER A 24 -57.17 -50.22 2.96
N GLY A 25 -58.12 -50.44 3.86
CA GLY A 25 -58.04 -51.46 4.88
C GLY A 25 -58.22 -52.83 4.26
N GLY A 26 -57.14 -53.56 4.10
CA GLY A 26 -57.23 -54.98 3.95
C GLY A 26 -56.55 -55.65 2.77
N GLN A 27 -56.00 -54.95 1.83
CA GLN A 27 -55.27 -55.64 0.76
C GLN A 27 -53.71 -55.44 0.92
N ARG A 28 -53.07 -56.58 1.30
CA ARG A 28 -51.59 -56.74 1.34
C ARG A 28 -50.87 -56.07 2.52
N ARG A 29 -51.14 -56.52 3.75
CA ARG A 29 -50.32 -56.22 4.92
C ARG A 29 -48.80 -56.46 4.72
N LYS A 30 -48.42 -57.44 3.89
CA LYS A 30 -47.03 -57.73 3.53
C LYS A 30 -46.40 -56.71 2.60
N GLY A 31 -47.16 -55.83 1.92
CA GLY A 31 -46.64 -54.78 1.08
C GLY A 31 -46.48 -53.44 1.84
N LEU A 32 -46.90 -53.40 3.10
CA LEU A 32 -46.81 -52.23 3.99
C LEU A 32 -45.74 -52.37 5.09
N GLU A 33 -44.93 -53.43 5.06
CA GLU A 33 -43.71 -53.47 5.85
C GLU A 33 -42.77 -52.42 5.32
N GLY A 34 -42.92 -51.22 5.83
CA GLY A 34 -42.07 -50.07 5.50
C GLY A 34 -40.65 -50.38 5.91
N LYS A 35 -39.70 -50.01 5.07
CA LYS A 35 -38.25 -50.06 5.33
C LYS A 35 -37.84 -49.11 6.48
N GLY A 36 -38.42 -49.30 7.65
CA GLY A 36 -38.18 -48.48 8.82
C GLY A 36 -38.95 -47.13 8.88
N PRO A 37 -38.71 -46.29 9.90
CA PRO A 37 -39.40 -45.03 10.04
C PRO A 37 -39.16 -44.12 8.85
N THR A 38 -40.21 -43.47 8.37
CA THR A 38 -40.14 -42.60 7.16
C THR A 38 -39.02 -41.57 7.36
N PRO A 39 -38.02 -41.53 6.46
CA PRO A 39 -36.89 -40.60 6.57
C PRO A 39 -37.41 -39.16 6.69
N ARG A 40 -36.67 -38.32 7.42
CA ARG A 40 -36.99 -36.89 7.54
C ARG A 40 -37.14 -36.26 6.14
N ALA A 41 -38.02 -35.27 6.01
CA ALA A 41 -38.35 -34.64 4.73
C ALA A 41 -37.12 -34.17 3.93
N GLU A 42 -36.06 -33.78 4.63
CA GLU A 42 -34.80 -33.34 4.09
C GLU A 42 -33.91 -34.48 3.51
N ASN A 43 -34.24 -35.75 3.81
CA ASN A 43 -33.52 -36.94 3.32
C ASN A 43 -34.36 -37.77 2.33
N ARG A 44 -35.54 -37.29 1.90
CA ARG A 44 -36.38 -37.97 0.93
C ARG A 44 -36.04 -37.59 -0.49
N VAL A 45 -35.66 -38.55 -1.32
CA VAL A 45 -35.39 -38.30 -2.74
C VAL A 45 -36.60 -37.63 -3.40
N GLY A 46 -36.39 -36.51 -4.09
CA GLY A 46 -37.43 -35.77 -4.79
C GLY A 46 -38.24 -34.79 -3.94
N HIS A 47 -38.10 -34.80 -2.61
CA HIS A 47 -38.79 -33.84 -1.75
C HIS A 47 -38.23 -32.41 -1.84
N PRO A 48 -39.06 -31.33 -1.86
CA PRO A 48 -38.58 -29.97 -1.95
C PRO A 48 -37.52 -29.59 -0.90
N LYS A 49 -37.67 -30.04 0.36
CA LYS A 49 -36.66 -29.82 1.41
C LYS A 49 -35.35 -30.54 1.17
N ALA A 50 -35.35 -31.75 0.58
CA ALA A 50 -34.13 -32.46 0.19
C ALA A 50 -33.40 -31.74 -0.96
N ARG A 51 -34.18 -31.23 -1.94
CA ARG A 51 -33.62 -30.39 -3.02
C ARG A 51 -33.04 -29.07 -2.50
N ALA A 52 -33.71 -28.43 -1.54
CA ALA A 52 -33.24 -27.22 -0.89
C ALA A 52 -31.94 -27.48 -0.09
N LYS A 53 -31.88 -28.58 0.67
CA LYS A 53 -30.70 -29.02 1.40
C LYS A 53 -29.52 -29.32 0.46
N ALA A 54 -29.74 -30.09 -0.60
CA ALA A 54 -28.73 -30.38 -1.59
C ALA A 54 -28.21 -29.12 -2.30
N ARG A 55 -29.09 -28.14 -2.60
CA ARG A 55 -28.67 -26.83 -3.14
C ARG A 55 -27.88 -26.01 -2.13
N ALA A 56 -28.26 -26.03 -0.83
CA ALA A 56 -27.52 -25.35 0.22
C ALA A 56 -26.14 -25.97 0.45
N GLU A 57 -26.06 -27.31 0.46
CA GLU A 57 -24.82 -28.08 0.55
C GLU A 57 -23.93 -27.85 -0.67
N SER A 58 -24.48 -27.83 -1.88
CA SER A 58 -23.75 -27.49 -3.10
C SER A 58 -23.23 -26.05 -3.11
N ARG A 59 -24.03 -25.09 -2.59
CA ARG A 59 -23.58 -23.71 -2.39
C ARG A 59 -22.48 -23.59 -1.34
N ALA A 60 -22.59 -24.34 -0.24
CA ALA A 60 -21.58 -24.38 0.83
C ALA A 60 -20.29 -25.08 0.39
N ALA A 61 -20.39 -26.06 -0.51
CA ALA A 61 -19.26 -26.79 -1.09
C ALA A 61 -18.54 -26.02 -2.21
N GLN A 62 -19.18 -25.02 -2.83
CA GLN A 62 -18.48 -24.11 -3.74
C GLN A 62 -17.50 -23.27 -2.93
N PRO A 63 -16.21 -23.28 -3.29
CA PRO A 63 -15.25 -22.43 -2.60
C PRO A 63 -15.76 -20.99 -2.68
N THR A 64 -15.85 -20.31 -1.52
CA THR A 64 -16.20 -18.90 -1.48
C THR A 64 -15.26 -18.15 -2.43
N ARG A 65 -15.75 -17.06 -3.06
CA ARG A 65 -14.93 -16.22 -3.96
C ARG A 65 -13.58 -15.90 -3.30
N ALA A 66 -13.54 -15.66 -2.00
CA ALA A 66 -12.31 -15.44 -1.26
C ALA A 66 -11.31 -16.62 -1.34
N LYS A 67 -11.77 -17.86 -1.16
CA LYS A 67 -10.91 -19.06 -1.29
C LYS A 67 -10.41 -19.28 -2.72
N GLN A 68 -11.22 -18.93 -3.74
CA GLN A 68 -10.79 -18.98 -5.13
C GLN A 68 -9.72 -17.94 -5.42
N LEU A 69 -9.90 -16.70 -4.96
CA LEU A 69 -8.93 -15.62 -5.11
C LEU A 69 -7.61 -15.95 -4.40
N GLU A 70 -7.67 -16.50 -3.19
CA GLU A 70 -6.48 -16.94 -2.45
C GLU A 70 -5.71 -18.05 -3.19
N LYS A 71 -6.43 -19.03 -3.75
CA LYS A 71 -5.81 -20.10 -4.59
C LYS A 71 -5.12 -19.52 -5.82
N ILE A 72 -5.71 -18.50 -6.45
CA ILE A 72 -5.14 -17.82 -7.62
C ILE A 72 -3.90 -17.03 -7.20
N LYS A 73 -3.94 -16.27 -6.10
CA LYS A 73 -2.76 -15.56 -5.56
C LYS A 73 -1.58 -16.51 -5.37
N ARG A 74 -1.81 -17.66 -4.72
CA ARG A 74 -0.77 -18.69 -4.52
C ARG A 74 -0.20 -19.24 -5.84
N ARG A 75 -0.99 -19.29 -6.92
CA ARG A 75 -0.50 -19.74 -8.22
C ARG A 75 0.53 -18.79 -8.83
N PHE A 76 0.37 -17.48 -8.59
CA PHE A 76 1.32 -16.48 -9.08
C PHE A 76 2.54 -16.30 -8.17
N ASP A 77 2.51 -16.89 -6.98
CA ASP A 77 3.64 -16.86 -6.02
C ASP A 77 4.23 -15.45 -5.89
N VAL A 78 3.35 -14.47 -5.57
CA VAL A 78 3.78 -13.09 -5.32
C VAL A 78 4.35 -13.04 -3.91
N PRO A 79 5.61 -12.63 -3.72
CA PRO A 79 6.19 -12.47 -2.39
C PRO A 79 5.37 -11.51 -1.53
N GLU A 80 5.32 -11.77 -0.21
CA GLU A 80 4.50 -10.95 0.72
C GLU A 80 4.96 -9.50 0.82
N ASP A 81 6.24 -9.25 0.58
CA ASP A 81 6.88 -7.94 0.59
C ASP A 81 6.81 -7.20 -0.75
N HIS A 82 6.31 -7.86 -1.81
CA HIS A 82 6.07 -7.21 -3.10
C HIS A 82 4.70 -6.51 -3.12
N GLU A 83 4.60 -5.44 -3.86
CA GLU A 83 3.38 -4.65 -4.02
C GLU A 83 2.75 -4.90 -5.40
N ILE A 84 1.43 -5.02 -5.44
CA ILE A 84 0.68 -5.06 -6.70
C ILE A 84 0.05 -3.70 -6.97
N LEU A 85 0.52 -3.03 -7.99
CA LEU A 85 -0.04 -1.78 -8.49
C LEU A 85 -0.92 -2.06 -9.71
N CYS A 86 -2.13 -1.52 -9.76
CA CYS A 86 -3.08 -1.81 -10.84
C CYS A 86 -3.79 -0.57 -11.38
N GLY A 87 -4.36 -0.75 -12.60
CA GLY A 87 -5.05 0.31 -13.33
C GLY A 87 -4.14 1.04 -14.32
N ARG A 88 -4.67 1.32 -15.52
CA ARG A 88 -3.88 1.82 -16.67
C ARG A 88 -3.10 3.10 -16.37
N ASN A 89 -3.72 4.05 -15.70
CA ASN A 89 -3.06 5.31 -15.36
C ASN A 89 -1.95 5.10 -14.33
N ALA A 90 -2.25 4.38 -13.23
CA ALA A 90 -1.29 4.14 -12.16
C ALA A 90 -0.06 3.36 -12.65
N VAL A 91 -0.28 2.32 -13.46
CA VAL A 91 0.80 1.49 -14.01
C VAL A 91 1.65 2.25 -15.03
N ALA A 92 1.02 3.09 -15.89
CA ALA A 92 1.75 3.94 -16.82
C ALA A 92 2.58 5.01 -16.09
N GLU A 93 2.01 5.68 -15.10
CA GLU A 93 2.73 6.64 -14.26
C GLU A 93 3.92 5.99 -13.53
N ALA A 94 3.75 4.76 -13.02
CA ALA A 94 4.83 3.99 -12.43
C ALA A 94 5.95 3.71 -13.44
N ALA A 95 5.61 3.32 -14.67
CA ALA A 95 6.58 3.08 -15.73
C ALA A 95 7.37 4.36 -16.08
N TYR A 96 6.70 5.53 -16.17
CA TYR A 96 7.36 6.82 -16.40
C TYR A 96 8.20 7.29 -15.22
N ALA A 97 7.77 7.02 -13.98
CA ALA A 97 8.50 7.34 -12.76
C ALA A 97 9.69 6.39 -12.50
N SER A 98 9.96 5.47 -13.41
CA SER A 98 11.05 4.48 -13.28
C SER A 98 10.90 3.53 -12.10
N VAL A 99 9.67 3.25 -11.67
CA VAL A 99 9.38 2.22 -10.67
C VAL A 99 9.95 0.88 -11.13
N PRO A 100 10.61 0.09 -10.27
CA PRO A 100 11.04 -1.25 -10.63
C PRO A 100 9.83 -2.15 -10.86
N ILE A 101 9.89 -3.00 -11.87
CA ILE A 101 8.83 -3.92 -12.26
C ILE A 101 9.43 -5.32 -12.31
N SER A 102 8.92 -6.23 -11.49
CA SER A 102 9.29 -7.64 -11.51
C SER A 102 8.50 -8.43 -12.53
N ARG A 103 7.20 -8.18 -12.64
CA ARG A 103 6.28 -8.83 -13.58
C ARG A 103 5.17 -7.87 -14.00
N VAL A 104 4.67 -8.04 -15.22
CA VAL A 104 3.46 -7.38 -15.72
C VAL A 104 2.38 -8.43 -15.92
N PHE A 105 1.19 -8.19 -15.40
CA PHE A 105 0.00 -9.01 -15.59
C PHE A 105 -0.97 -8.27 -16.49
N MET A 106 -1.29 -8.84 -17.64
CA MET A 106 -2.15 -8.20 -18.64
C MET A 106 -3.28 -9.15 -19.03
N ALA A 107 -4.52 -8.66 -18.99
CA ALA A 107 -5.65 -9.44 -19.44
C ALA A 107 -5.60 -9.62 -20.96
N VAL A 108 -5.89 -10.83 -21.45
CA VAL A 108 -5.99 -11.14 -22.89
C VAL A 108 -6.94 -10.19 -23.62
N SER A 109 -7.99 -9.72 -22.94
CA SER A 109 -8.98 -8.77 -23.46
C SER A 109 -8.56 -7.31 -23.34
N ALA A 110 -7.37 -7.00 -22.81
CA ALA A 110 -6.92 -5.62 -22.67
C ALA A 110 -6.66 -5.01 -24.06
N GLN A 111 -7.41 -3.96 -24.40
CA GLN A 111 -7.11 -3.19 -25.60
C GLN A 111 -5.79 -2.44 -25.42
N SER A 112 -4.91 -2.55 -26.41
CA SER A 112 -3.64 -1.82 -26.43
C SER A 112 -3.89 -0.33 -26.56
N ASP A 113 -3.20 0.46 -25.76
CA ASP A 113 -3.11 1.91 -25.88
C ASP A 113 -1.67 2.36 -25.58
N ASP A 114 -1.37 3.65 -25.75
CA ASP A 114 -0.03 4.21 -25.53
C ASP A 114 0.49 3.99 -24.10
N ARG A 115 -0.43 3.97 -23.12
CA ARG A 115 -0.12 3.73 -21.70
C ARG A 115 0.39 2.31 -21.49
N LEU A 116 -0.31 1.32 -22.02
CA LEU A 116 0.14 -0.07 -21.96
C LEU A 116 1.43 -0.28 -22.77
N GLY A 117 1.57 0.41 -23.89
CA GLY A 117 2.81 0.43 -24.66
C GLY A 117 4.01 0.93 -23.85
N ALA A 118 3.84 1.97 -23.02
CA ALA A 118 4.90 2.46 -22.13
C ALA A 118 5.28 1.43 -21.07
N VAL A 119 4.30 0.73 -20.49
CA VAL A 119 4.52 -0.32 -19.48
C VAL A 119 5.30 -1.49 -20.08
N VAL A 120 4.89 -1.97 -21.26
CA VAL A 120 5.55 -3.10 -21.95
C VAL A 120 7.00 -2.74 -22.31
N ARG A 121 7.24 -1.52 -22.85
CA ARG A 121 8.61 -1.04 -23.12
C ARG A 121 9.47 -0.99 -21.85
N ARG A 122 8.90 -0.49 -20.74
CA ARG A 122 9.62 -0.44 -19.46
C ARG A 122 9.93 -1.83 -18.93
N ALA A 123 8.97 -2.76 -18.99
CA ALA A 123 9.16 -4.15 -18.61
C ALA A 123 10.27 -4.81 -19.43
N ALA A 124 10.29 -4.59 -20.75
CA ALA A 124 11.35 -5.12 -21.63
C ALA A 124 12.75 -4.58 -21.27
N LEU A 125 12.87 -3.29 -20.94
CA LEU A 125 14.13 -2.69 -20.48
C LEU A 125 14.64 -3.27 -19.15
N LEU A 126 13.71 -3.73 -18.28
CA LEU A 126 14.03 -4.34 -17.00
C LEU A 126 14.17 -5.86 -17.08
N GLY A 127 13.92 -6.48 -18.24
CA GLY A 127 13.85 -7.95 -18.37
C GLY A 127 12.66 -8.57 -17.65
N ALA A 128 11.65 -7.78 -17.30
CA ALA A 128 10.46 -8.23 -16.57
C ALA A 128 9.48 -8.94 -17.52
N PRO A 129 9.01 -10.15 -17.20
CA PRO A 129 8.07 -10.88 -18.06
C PRO A 129 6.70 -10.23 -18.06
N VAL A 130 6.04 -10.26 -19.22
CA VAL A 130 4.64 -9.88 -19.41
C VAL A 130 3.81 -11.18 -19.45
N LEU A 131 2.96 -11.37 -18.46
CA LEU A 131 2.14 -12.57 -18.30
C LEU A 131 0.70 -12.30 -18.74
N GLU A 132 0.22 -13.10 -19.68
CA GLU A 132 -1.19 -13.09 -20.03
C GLU A 132 -2.04 -13.69 -18.89
N THR A 133 -3.10 -13.02 -18.51
CA THR A 133 -3.94 -13.36 -17.38
C THR A 133 -5.42 -13.22 -17.71
N THR A 134 -6.28 -13.86 -16.92
CA THR A 134 -7.72 -13.63 -16.99
C THR A 134 -8.14 -12.46 -16.10
N LYS A 135 -9.35 -11.93 -16.34
CA LYS A 135 -9.94 -10.93 -15.44
C LYS A 135 -10.03 -11.43 -13.99
N LEU A 136 -10.35 -12.72 -13.80
CA LEU A 136 -10.45 -13.34 -12.48
C LEU A 136 -9.07 -13.41 -11.79
N ASP A 137 -8.01 -13.64 -12.54
CA ASP A 137 -6.65 -13.61 -12.02
C ASP A 137 -6.27 -12.21 -11.53
N LEU A 138 -6.59 -11.19 -12.32
CA LEU A 138 -6.37 -9.79 -11.92
C LEU A 138 -7.25 -9.39 -10.72
N ASP A 139 -8.52 -9.78 -10.69
CA ASP A 139 -9.39 -9.60 -9.50
C ASP A 139 -8.75 -10.22 -8.24
N ALA A 140 -8.09 -11.37 -8.38
CA ALA A 140 -7.41 -12.03 -7.27
C ALA A 140 -6.14 -11.29 -6.84
N LEU A 141 -5.29 -10.92 -7.79
CA LEU A 141 -4.02 -10.24 -7.52
C LEU A 141 -4.22 -8.84 -6.92
N THR A 142 -5.30 -8.16 -7.29
CA THR A 142 -5.54 -6.76 -6.90
C THR A 142 -6.58 -6.59 -5.78
N ASP A 143 -6.99 -7.69 -5.12
CA ASP A 143 -8.07 -7.70 -4.13
C ASP A 143 -9.38 -7.08 -4.67
N SER A 144 -9.67 -7.33 -5.95
CA SER A 144 -10.82 -6.79 -6.69
C SER A 144 -10.81 -5.25 -6.85
N ALA A 145 -9.65 -4.62 -6.79
CA ALA A 145 -9.52 -3.22 -7.16
C ALA A 145 -9.76 -2.99 -8.66
N THR A 146 -9.96 -1.74 -9.07
CA THR A 146 -10.22 -1.37 -10.47
C THR A 146 -8.95 -1.48 -11.32
N HIS A 147 -8.62 -2.70 -11.76
CA HIS A 147 -7.38 -2.98 -12.48
C HIS A 147 -7.40 -2.63 -13.99
N GLN A 148 -8.55 -2.42 -14.60
CA GLN A 148 -8.68 -2.03 -16.04
C GLN A 148 -7.91 -2.93 -17.02
N GLY A 149 -7.71 -4.20 -16.65
CA GLY A 149 -7.02 -5.20 -17.48
C GLY A 149 -5.50 -5.22 -17.32
N VAL A 150 -4.90 -4.49 -16.39
CA VAL A 150 -3.46 -4.48 -16.17
C VAL A 150 -3.09 -4.33 -14.70
N ALA A 151 -2.05 -5.03 -14.30
CA ALA A 151 -1.35 -4.83 -13.02
C ALA A 151 0.16 -5.06 -13.21
N ILE A 152 0.97 -4.48 -12.34
CA ILE A 152 2.40 -4.75 -12.25
C ILE A 152 2.75 -5.18 -10.82
N GLU A 153 3.75 -6.01 -10.73
CA GLU A 153 4.38 -6.37 -9.47
C GLU A 153 5.62 -5.51 -9.26
N VAL A 154 5.65 -4.82 -8.14
CA VAL A 154 6.75 -3.96 -7.71
C VAL A 154 7.51 -4.71 -6.62
N PRO A 155 8.80 -4.98 -6.78
CA PRO A 155 9.59 -5.69 -5.79
C PRO A 155 9.76 -4.85 -4.52
N ALA A 156 10.07 -5.49 -3.41
CA ALA A 156 10.46 -4.82 -2.19
C ALA A 156 11.63 -3.88 -2.43
N TYR A 157 11.64 -2.75 -1.72
CA TYR A 157 12.76 -1.82 -1.79
C TYR A 157 13.96 -2.38 -1.00
N GLU A 158 15.14 -2.35 -1.61
CA GLU A 158 16.39 -2.77 -0.96
C GLU A 158 16.95 -1.63 -0.10
N TYR A 159 16.72 -1.74 1.21
CA TYR A 159 17.23 -0.77 2.18
C TYR A 159 18.69 -1.01 2.49
N THR A 160 19.41 0.07 2.76
CA THR A 160 20.77 0.06 3.30
C THR A 160 20.77 0.46 4.79
N THR A 161 21.95 0.64 5.39
CA THR A 161 22.10 1.19 6.74
C THR A 161 22.56 2.65 6.70
N ALA A 162 22.35 3.39 7.78
CA ALA A 162 22.83 4.78 7.90
C ALA A 162 24.36 4.87 7.78
N ARG A 163 25.06 3.87 8.29
CA ARG A 163 26.51 3.75 8.17
C ARG A 163 26.96 3.57 6.72
N ASP A 164 26.30 2.68 5.97
CA ASP A 164 26.64 2.47 4.55
C ASP A 164 26.43 3.74 3.72
N LEU A 165 25.42 4.57 4.05
CA LEU A 165 25.21 5.86 3.41
C LEU A 165 26.41 6.79 3.65
N LEU A 166 26.87 6.89 4.90
CA LEU A 166 28.03 7.72 5.27
C LEU A 166 29.32 7.24 4.62
N GLU A 167 29.60 5.94 4.65
CA GLU A 167 30.80 5.34 4.04
C GLU A 167 30.80 5.58 2.52
N ARG A 168 29.65 5.45 1.88
CA ARG A 168 29.50 5.74 0.45
C ARG A 168 29.77 7.22 0.13
N ALA A 169 29.21 8.16 0.90
CA ALA A 169 29.42 9.59 0.69
C ALA A 169 30.91 9.94 0.79
N ARG A 170 31.60 9.39 1.79
CA ARG A 170 33.05 9.56 1.96
C ARG A 170 33.87 9.00 0.80
N ALA A 171 33.46 7.82 0.31
CA ALA A 171 34.12 7.18 -0.85
C ALA A 171 34.00 8.00 -2.14
N LEU A 172 32.90 8.80 -2.26
CA LEU A 172 32.69 9.73 -3.38
C LEU A 172 33.53 11.01 -3.25
N GLY A 173 34.21 11.24 -2.11
CA GLY A 173 35.16 12.34 -1.90
C GLY A 173 34.54 13.71 -1.63
N HIS A 174 33.28 13.75 -1.24
CA HIS A 174 32.60 15.00 -0.88
C HIS A 174 32.11 14.99 0.59
N THR A 175 31.78 16.18 1.10
CA THR A 175 31.24 16.33 2.45
C THR A 175 29.84 15.71 2.56
N PRO A 176 29.64 14.67 3.42
CA PRO A 176 28.37 13.97 3.53
C PRO A 176 27.18 14.88 3.90
N LEU A 177 26.03 14.61 3.30
CA LEU A 177 24.75 15.22 3.64
C LEU A 177 23.67 14.12 3.69
N LEU A 178 23.20 13.81 4.87
CA LEU A 178 22.15 12.82 5.10
C LEU A 178 20.88 13.52 5.60
N VAL A 179 19.74 12.91 5.32
CA VAL A 179 18.46 13.33 5.88
C VAL A 179 17.91 12.19 6.75
N ALA A 180 17.43 12.51 7.93
CA ALA A 180 16.74 11.55 8.80
C ALA A 180 15.29 12.00 9.04
N LEU A 181 14.36 11.06 8.97
CA LEU A 181 12.94 11.31 9.16
C LEU A 181 12.46 10.64 10.46
N ASP A 182 12.00 11.42 11.42
CA ASP A 182 11.47 10.91 12.69
C ASP A 182 9.95 10.79 12.62
N GLN A 183 9.45 9.57 12.55
CA GLN A 183 8.02 9.22 12.57
C GLN A 183 7.19 9.83 11.41
N VAL A 184 7.78 10.01 10.25
CA VAL A 184 7.05 10.44 9.04
C VAL A 184 6.32 9.23 8.45
N THR A 185 4.99 9.25 8.47
CA THR A 185 4.13 8.13 8.07
C THR A 185 3.44 8.30 6.73
N ASP A 186 3.41 9.53 6.18
CA ASP A 186 2.82 9.80 4.88
C ASP A 186 3.81 9.51 3.74
N PRO A 187 3.45 8.60 2.79
CA PRO A 187 4.28 8.29 1.62
C PRO A 187 4.51 9.50 0.70
N HIS A 188 3.59 10.47 0.68
CA HIS A 188 3.78 11.69 -0.10
C HIS A 188 4.93 12.53 0.45
N ASN A 189 5.05 12.63 1.77
CA ASN A 189 6.16 13.36 2.40
C ASN A 189 7.50 12.66 2.15
N LEU A 190 7.59 11.34 2.34
CA LEU A 190 8.82 10.60 2.03
C LEU A 190 9.23 10.77 0.55
N GLY A 191 8.27 10.65 -0.37
CA GLY A 191 8.53 10.84 -1.80
C GLY A 191 9.02 12.24 -2.15
N ALA A 192 8.42 13.28 -1.56
CA ALA A 192 8.84 14.67 -1.76
C ALA A 192 10.21 14.96 -1.13
N VAL A 193 10.51 14.39 0.04
CA VAL A 193 11.85 14.47 0.66
C VAL A 193 12.90 13.81 -0.22
N LEU A 194 12.66 12.62 -0.72
CA LEU A 194 13.60 11.95 -1.64
C LEU A 194 13.86 12.78 -2.90
N ARG A 195 12.82 13.43 -3.45
CA ARG A 195 12.96 14.31 -4.61
C ARG A 195 13.83 15.52 -4.29
N SER A 196 13.62 16.17 -3.13
CA SER A 196 14.42 17.30 -2.66
C SER A 196 15.85 16.87 -2.34
N ALA A 197 16.02 15.72 -1.67
CA ALA A 197 17.34 15.12 -1.39
C ALA A 197 18.15 14.91 -2.68
N GLY A 198 17.52 14.35 -3.71
CA GLY A 198 18.17 14.17 -5.02
C GLY A 198 18.47 15.49 -5.74
N ALA A 199 17.64 16.52 -5.55
CA ALA A 199 17.83 17.84 -6.17
C ALA A 199 18.98 18.63 -5.54
N PHE A 200 19.19 18.50 -4.22
CA PHE A 200 20.16 19.25 -3.44
C PHE A 200 21.38 18.42 -2.96
N GLY A 201 21.62 17.28 -3.61
CA GLY A 201 22.83 16.50 -3.42
C GLY A 201 22.95 15.79 -2.08
N ALA A 202 21.86 15.43 -1.43
CA ALA A 202 21.93 14.57 -0.26
C ALA A 202 22.24 13.12 -0.66
N ASP A 203 23.10 12.45 0.12
CA ASP A 203 23.61 11.11 -0.13
C ASP A 203 22.60 10.00 0.16
N GLY A 204 21.64 10.28 1.01
CA GLY A 204 20.61 9.34 1.36
C GLY A 204 19.62 9.84 2.41
N VAL A 205 18.56 9.05 2.60
CA VAL A 205 17.51 9.32 3.57
C VAL A 205 17.44 8.16 4.55
N ILE A 206 17.37 8.46 5.84
CA ILE A 206 17.31 7.49 6.95
C ILE A 206 15.88 7.50 7.50
N ILE A 207 15.24 6.34 7.57
CA ILE A 207 13.92 6.16 8.16
C ILE A 207 13.96 5.12 9.27
N PRO A 208 13.15 5.26 10.34
CA PRO A 208 12.97 4.19 11.30
C PRO A 208 12.17 3.03 10.71
N GLU A 209 12.45 1.81 11.16
CA GLU A 209 11.71 0.60 10.74
C GLU A 209 10.25 0.64 11.20
N ARG A 210 9.99 1.25 12.37
CA ARG A 210 8.67 1.33 12.97
C ARG A 210 8.17 2.75 13.02
N ARG A 211 6.85 2.94 12.95
CA ARG A 211 6.19 4.26 12.99
C ARG A 211 6.67 5.20 11.87
N SER A 212 7.02 4.63 10.74
CA SER A 212 7.43 5.35 9.54
C SER A 212 6.90 4.63 8.30
N VAL A 213 6.71 5.37 7.24
CA VAL A 213 6.38 4.80 5.94
C VAL A 213 7.65 4.24 5.29
N GLY A 214 7.53 3.08 4.66
CA GLY A 214 8.56 2.53 3.78
C GLY A 214 8.44 3.03 2.35
N VAL A 215 9.42 2.68 1.52
CA VAL A 215 9.39 2.98 0.08
C VAL A 215 8.44 2.00 -0.62
N ASN A 216 7.27 2.48 -0.99
CA ASN A 216 6.22 1.79 -1.71
C ASN A 216 5.97 2.44 -3.09
N ALA A 217 5.03 1.92 -3.87
CA ALA A 217 4.71 2.46 -5.19
C ALA A 217 4.31 3.96 -5.17
N THR A 218 3.67 4.43 -4.11
CA THR A 218 3.34 5.85 -3.95
C THR A 218 4.60 6.70 -3.79
N VAL A 219 5.55 6.26 -2.95
CA VAL A 219 6.84 6.94 -2.76
C VAL A 219 7.63 6.99 -4.07
N TRP A 220 7.68 5.87 -4.81
CA TRP A 220 8.30 5.83 -6.12
C TRP A 220 7.71 6.88 -7.07
N LYS A 221 6.38 6.94 -7.16
CA LYS A 221 5.66 7.88 -8.00
C LYS A 221 5.95 9.35 -7.61
N VAL A 222 5.78 9.68 -6.32
CA VAL A 222 5.93 11.05 -5.82
C VAL A 222 7.36 11.54 -5.91
N SER A 223 8.34 10.65 -5.71
CA SER A 223 9.76 10.98 -5.82
C SER A 223 10.21 11.27 -7.27
N ALA A 224 9.36 11.06 -8.28
CA ALA A 224 9.68 11.25 -9.70
C ALA A 224 11.01 10.56 -10.11
N GLY A 225 11.21 9.32 -9.64
CA GLY A 225 12.40 8.52 -9.90
C GLY A 225 13.60 8.83 -9.01
N ALA A 226 13.49 9.77 -8.06
CA ALA A 226 14.60 10.04 -7.12
C ALA A 226 14.87 8.83 -6.20
N ALA A 227 13.86 8.02 -5.86
CA ALA A 227 14.03 6.80 -5.08
C ALA A 227 14.98 5.76 -5.72
N ALA A 228 15.22 5.83 -7.03
CA ALA A 228 16.23 5.01 -7.72
C ALA A 228 17.66 5.50 -7.52
N ARG A 229 17.86 6.77 -7.16
CA ARG A 229 19.16 7.44 -7.09
C ARG A 229 19.58 7.77 -5.65
N VAL A 230 18.63 8.24 -4.85
CA VAL A 230 18.81 8.54 -3.43
C VAL A 230 18.50 7.29 -2.63
N ARG A 231 19.50 6.69 -2.03
CA ARG A 231 19.34 5.48 -1.24
C ARG A 231 18.59 5.76 0.05
N VAL A 232 17.80 4.78 0.49
CA VAL A 232 17.09 4.86 1.77
C VAL A 232 17.69 3.83 2.73
N ALA A 233 18.16 4.32 3.87
CA ALA A 233 18.54 3.47 4.99
C ALA A 233 17.32 3.26 5.92
N ARG A 234 17.20 2.04 6.45
CA ARG A 234 16.15 1.70 7.42
C ARG A 234 16.78 1.20 8.71
N GLU A 235 16.52 1.93 9.80
CA GLU A 235 17.14 1.70 11.10
C GLU A 235 16.10 1.26 12.13
N THR A 236 16.42 0.22 12.89
CA THR A 236 15.55 -0.26 13.97
C THR A 236 15.40 0.79 15.08
N ASN A 237 16.45 1.59 15.32
CA ASN A 237 16.50 2.63 16.34
C ASN A 237 17.19 3.89 15.77
N LEU A 238 16.40 4.91 15.46
CA LEU A 238 16.90 6.16 14.87
C LEU A 238 17.87 6.89 15.80
N VAL A 239 17.57 6.98 17.10
CA VAL A 239 18.46 7.64 18.08
C VAL A 239 19.85 7.01 18.08
N ARG A 240 19.91 5.68 18.16
CA ARG A 240 21.18 4.95 18.11
C ARG A 240 21.94 5.17 16.80
N ALA A 241 21.23 5.23 15.67
CA ALA A 241 21.84 5.51 14.37
C ALA A 241 22.44 6.92 14.34
N LEU A 242 21.71 7.93 14.83
CA LEU A 242 22.20 9.31 14.93
C LEU A 242 23.43 9.41 15.86
N GLU A 243 23.39 8.78 17.03
CA GLU A 243 24.55 8.72 17.95
C GLU A 243 25.79 8.08 17.30
N GLN A 244 25.57 7.02 16.49
CA GLN A 244 26.67 6.39 15.77
C GLN A 244 27.26 7.32 14.70
N LEU A 245 26.43 8.01 13.92
CA LEU A 245 26.87 8.99 12.93
C LEU A 245 27.63 10.15 13.58
N LYS A 246 27.20 10.62 14.78
CA LYS A 246 27.95 11.62 15.57
C LYS A 246 29.33 11.13 15.97
N LYS A 247 29.47 9.90 16.47
CA LYS A 247 30.78 9.27 16.78
C LYS A 247 31.68 9.19 15.56
N GLU A 248 31.10 9.08 14.38
CA GLU A 248 31.80 9.06 13.10
C GLU A 248 32.02 10.47 12.51
N GLY A 249 31.77 11.53 13.28
CA GLY A 249 32.10 12.93 12.94
C GLY A 249 31.03 13.67 12.17
N CYS A 250 29.78 13.17 12.13
CA CYS A 250 28.65 13.94 11.61
C CYS A 250 28.06 14.86 12.69
N PHE A 251 27.64 16.05 12.30
CA PHE A 251 26.77 16.89 13.10
C PHE A 251 25.29 16.58 12.82
N VAL A 252 24.47 16.59 13.85
CA VAL A 252 23.04 16.32 13.76
C VAL A 252 22.25 17.61 13.99
N VAL A 253 21.54 18.07 12.96
CA VAL A 253 20.71 19.28 13.00
C VAL A 253 19.24 18.89 12.92
N GLY A 254 18.51 19.16 13.99
CA GLY A 254 17.06 18.91 14.04
C GLY A 254 16.27 20.12 13.57
N LEU A 255 15.30 19.91 12.68
CA LEU A 255 14.36 20.95 12.26
C LEU A 255 13.24 21.08 13.28
N ASP A 256 13.16 22.25 13.92
CA ASP A 256 12.17 22.56 14.96
C ASP A 256 11.82 24.05 14.91
N GLY A 257 10.51 24.37 14.88
CA GLY A 257 10.05 25.75 14.81
C GLY A 257 10.46 26.62 16.02
N SER A 258 10.85 25.99 17.16
CA SER A 258 11.38 26.65 18.33
C SER A 258 12.92 26.69 18.35
N GLY A 259 13.60 26.24 17.31
CA GLY A 259 15.05 26.29 17.19
C GLY A 259 15.58 27.72 17.26
N SER A 260 16.68 27.88 18.01
CA SER A 260 17.32 29.20 18.21
C SER A 260 18.17 29.66 17.02
N THR A 261 18.53 28.75 16.13
CA THR A 261 19.36 29.02 14.95
C THR A 261 18.47 29.03 13.70
N ALA A 262 18.49 30.10 12.93
CA ALA A 262 17.85 30.08 11.61
C ALA A 262 18.63 29.15 10.64
N VAL A 263 17.92 28.43 9.79
CA VAL A 263 18.59 27.49 8.86
C VAL A 263 19.56 28.19 7.90
N GLU A 264 19.31 29.46 7.60
CA GLU A 264 20.18 30.33 6.78
C GLU A 264 21.49 30.73 7.47
N ASP A 265 21.56 30.65 8.81
CA ASP A 265 22.71 30.97 9.65
C ASP A 265 23.46 29.73 10.14
N LEU A 266 23.22 28.57 9.53
CA LEU A 266 23.78 27.30 9.95
C LEU A 266 25.29 27.20 9.65
N THR A 267 26.12 27.41 10.65
CA THR A 267 27.60 27.40 10.54
C THR A 267 28.17 26.00 10.29
N LEU A 268 27.37 24.94 10.54
CA LEU A 268 27.76 23.53 10.35
C LEU A 268 27.51 23.02 8.93
N ALA A 269 27.05 23.86 8.02
CA ALA A 269 26.69 23.44 6.65
C ALA A 269 27.84 22.77 5.89
N ASP A 270 29.07 23.21 6.11
CA ASP A 270 30.28 22.69 5.44
C ASP A 270 30.84 21.39 6.07
N SER A 271 30.25 20.96 7.16
CA SER A 271 30.64 19.73 7.85
C SER A 271 29.80 18.54 7.38
N PRO A 272 30.23 17.28 7.66
CA PRO A 272 29.36 16.13 7.53
C PRO A 272 28.10 16.31 8.34
N LEU A 273 26.94 16.30 7.71
CA LEU A 273 25.68 16.75 8.28
C LEU A 273 24.56 15.70 8.15
N VAL A 274 23.79 15.55 9.23
CA VAL A 274 22.50 14.84 9.24
C VAL A 274 21.40 15.84 9.58
N LEU A 275 20.55 16.12 8.60
CA LEU A 275 19.38 16.98 8.79
C LEU A 275 18.20 16.13 9.24
N VAL A 276 17.63 16.41 10.40
CA VAL A 276 16.54 15.59 10.97
C VAL A 276 15.22 16.34 10.93
N THR A 277 14.21 15.72 10.30
CA THR A 277 12.84 16.27 10.23
C THR A 277 11.90 15.37 11.00
N GLY A 278 11.05 15.95 11.85
CA GLY A 278 10.03 15.26 12.63
C GLY A 278 8.70 15.09 11.88
N ALA A 279 7.76 14.41 12.55
CA ALA A 279 6.40 14.25 12.08
C ALA A 279 5.64 15.58 12.02
N GLU A 280 4.66 15.66 11.11
CA GLU A 280 3.76 16.81 11.04
C GLU A 280 2.99 16.99 12.35
N GLY A 281 2.92 18.21 12.83
CA GLY A 281 2.25 18.59 14.07
C GLY A 281 3.00 18.20 15.35
N ALA A 282 3.56 16.98 15.44
CA ALA A 282 4.28 16.53 16.63
C ALA A 282 5.76 16.94 16.65
N GLY A 283 6.35 17.25 15.49
CA GLY A 283 7.77 17.59 15.37
C GLY A 283 8.70 16.42 15.69
N LEU A 284 9.86 16.72 16.20
CA LEU A 284 10.86 15.73 16.62
C LEU A 284 10.44 15.05 17.91
N SER A 285 10.59 13.73 17.99
CA SER A 285 10.44 13.01 19.25
C SER A 285 11.48 13.48 20.27
N ARG A 286 11.13 13.40 21.58
CA ARG A 286 11.97 13.91 22.65
C ARG A 286 13.42 13.41 22.58
N LEU A 287 13.63 12.12 22.42
CA LEU A 287 14.97 11.53 22.38
C LEU A 287 15.76 11.96 21.14
N VAL A 288 15.10 12.04 19.97
CA VAL A 288 15.74 12.54 18.74
C VAL A 288 16.13 14.01 18.92
N ARG A 289 15.25 14.84 19.49
CA ARG A 289 15.52 16.23 19.79
C ARG A 289 16.74 16.41 20.72
N GLU A 290 16.82 15.61 21.79
CA GLU A 290 17.94 15.62 22.74
C GLU A 290 19.26 15.13 22.11
N THR A 291 19.19 14.34 21.04
CA THR A 291 20.38 13.83 20.32
C THR A 291 20.95 14.88 19.36
N CYS A 292 20.16 15.85 18.90
CA CYS A 292 20.60 16.88 17.99
C CYS A 292 21.67 17.79 18.62
N ASP A 293 22.69 18.17 17.84
CA ASP A 293 23.71 19.15 18.24
C ASP A 293 23.14 20.58 18.16
N VAL A 294 22.29 20.83 17.17
CA VAL A 294 21.63 22.11 16.92
C VAL A 294 20.17 21.88 16.58
N LEU A 295 19.31 22.75 17.08
CA LEU A 295 17.92 22.86 16.62
C LEU A 295 17.82 24.10 15.73
N ALA A 296 17.50 23.86 14.46
CA ALA A 296 17.38 24.89 13.46
C ALA A 296 15.92 25.13 13.07
N SER A 297 15.56 26.40 12.88
CA SER A 297 14.22 26.80 12.44
C SER A 297 14.24 27.39 11.03
N VAL A 298 13.19 27.13 10.28
CA VAL A 298 12.91 27.85 9.04
C VAL A 298 12.09 29.10 9.43
N PRO A 299 12.59 30.32 9.18
CA PRO A 299 11.82 31.53 9.48
C PRO A 299 10.51 31.54 8.66
N ILE A 300 9.39 31.61 9.36
CA ILE A 300 8.06 31.69 8.76
C ILE A 300 7.25 32.86 9.34
N SER A 301 6.24 33.29 8.58
CA SER A 301 5.28 34.27 9.05
C SER A 301 4.47 33.76 10.24
N ARG A 302 4.12 34.64 11.16
CA ARG A 302 3.25 34.32 12.32
C ARG A 302 1.83 33.90 11.94
N SER A 303 1.46 33.99 10.67
CA SER A 303 0.14 33.59 10.17
C SER A 303 -0.06 32.08 10.05
N VAL A 304 1.01 31.30 10.14
CA VAL A 304 1.00 29.82 10.12
C VAL A 304 1.83 29.27 11.27
N GLU A 305 1.39 28.15 11.83
CA GLU A 305 2.06 27.53 12.99
C GLU A 305 3.27 26.69 12.58
N SER A 306 3.21 26.05 11.43
CA SER A 306 4.27 25.15 10.93
C SER A 306 4.21 24.98 9.42
N LEU A 307 5.28 24.47 8.85
CA LEU A 307 5.36 23.98 7.47
C LEU A 307 5.11 22.48 7.41
N ASN A 308 4.64 22.00 6.27
CA ASN A 308 4.67 20.58 5.95
C ASN A 308 6.12 20.05 6.07
N ALA A 309 6.29 18.84 6.61
CA ALA A 309 7.60 18.24 6.89
C ALA A 309 8.51 18.17 5.65
N ALA A 310 7.96 17.77 4.49
CA ALA A 310 8.75 17.69 3.24
C ALA A 310 9.12 19.08 2.72
N VAL A 311 8.26 20.09 2.90
CA VAL A 311 8.56 21.48 2.52
C VAL A 311 9.68 22.04 3.39
N ALA A 312 9.59 21.87 4.73
CA ALA A 312 10.63 22.30 5.65
C ALA A 312 11.99 21.64 5.33
N THR A 313 11.97 20.32 5.07
CA THR A 313 13.17 19.56 4.64
C THR A 313 13.74 20.12 3.34
N GLY A 314 12.89 20.37 2.35
CA GLY A 314 13.31 20.87 1.04
C GLY A 314 13.96 22.26 1.10
N ILE A 315 13.38 23.19 1.89
CA ILE A 315 13.93 24.52 2.14
C ILE A 315 15.30 24.40 2.83
N SER A 316 15.39 23.57 3.86
CA SER A 316 16.62 23.40 4.63
C SER A 316 17.75 22.74 3.79
N LEU A 317 17.43 21.77 2.95
CA LEU A 317 18.38 21.18 2.01
C LEU A 317 18.89 22.20 0.99
N TYR A 318 17.99 23.04 0.46
CA TYR A 318 18.38 24.15 -0.43
C TYR A 318 19.34 25.12 0.27
N GLU A 319 19.08 25.49 1.52
CA GLU A 319 19.96 26.39 2.28
C GLU A 319 21.33 25.77 2.55
N VAL A 320 21.39 24.50 2.95
CA VAL A 320 22.66 23.79 3.14
C VAL A 320 23.45 23.76 1.84
N ASP A 321 22.84 23.41 0.70
CA ASP A 321 23.48 23.41 -0.62
C ASP A 321 23.95 24.84 -1.00
N ARG A 322 23.14 25.87 -0.74
CA ARG A 322 23.50 27.27 -1.00
C ARG A 322 24.72 27.70 -0.16
N LEU A 323 24.75 27.35 1.13
CA LEU A 323 25.86 27.67 2.03
C LEU A 323 27.14 26.96 1.56
N ARG A 324 27.08 25.66 1.24
CA ARG A 324 28.22 24.87 0.70
C ARG A 324 28.78 25.47 -0.59
N ARG A 325 27.92 25.87 -1.53
CA ARG A 325 28.37 26.49 -2.78
C ARG A 325 29.04 27.84 -2.53
N ARG A 326 28.57 28.63 -1.54
CA ARG A 326 29.22 29.91 -1.16
C ARG A 326 30.58 29.68 -0.53
N ALA A 327 30.71 28.72 0.38
CA ALA A 327 31.97 28.39 1.01
C ALA A 327 33.03 27.93 -0.03
N ALA A 328 32.62 27.06 -0.96
CA ALA A 328 33.48 26.63 -2.06
C ALA A 328 33.97 27.80 -2.96
N ALA A 329 33.09 28.78 -3.22
CA ALA A 329 33.45 29.95 -4.02
C ALA A 329 34.38 30.93 -3.27
N ASN A 330 34.31 30.98 -1.94
CA ASN A 330 35.17 31.85 -1.12
C ASN A 330 36.52 31.21 -0.75
N GLY A 331 36.65 29.88 -0.88
CA GLY A 331 37.88 29.12 -0.58
C GLY A 331 38.75 28.83 -1.81
N SER A 332 38.30 29.24 -2.98
CA SER A 332 39.05 29.19 -4.26
C SER A 332 39.70 30.53 -4.57
#